data_fdc6d351563ee097dff87f312e31ee13
#
_entry.id   fdc6d351563ee097dff87f312e31ee13
#
_cell.length_a   1.000
_cell.length_b   1.000
_cell.length_c   1.000
_cell.angle_alpha   90.00
_cell.angle_beta   90.00
_cell.angle_gamma   90.00
#
_symmetry.space_group_name_H-M   'P 1'
#
loop_
_entity.id
_entity.type
_entity.pdbx_description
1 polymer ?
#
loop_
_entity_poly.entity_id
_entity_poly.type
_entity_poly.pdbx_seq_one_letter_code
_entity_poly.pdbx_strand_id
1 'polypeptide(L)'
;EMMFTPAHLALYPRHGIGAISLYYSALPFNAFSTFIAPLPMEQRHNPLRLVHPDVPGGMILLPAVNHGDVADHLSLRAWLRQLHRYQRSMEVPRDLLLLVDSDADDEFWAGYGWPVVSRLLAAAGGLARLVDSAAGLPFLRFTTPGEYLRGHEPVGTLTIRQDTADGSFDGYASWTEKWTNQSLWTGIER
;
A
#
# COMPACT_ATOMS: atom_id res chain seq x y z
N GLU A 1 6.84 -7.18 4.49
CA GLU A 1 5.71 -7.98 4.98
C GLU A 1 4.49 -7.14 5.39
N MET A 2 4.59 -5.83 5.37
CA MET A 2 3.49 -4.92 5.70
C MET A 2 2.78 -5.24 7.04
N MET A 3 3.49 -5.92 7.94
CA MET A 3 2.95 -6.28 9.25
C MET A 3 2.97 -5.08 10.18
N PHE A 4 1.85 -4.83 10.84
CA PHE A 4 1.69 -3.70 11.74
C PHE A 4 0.80 -4.09 12.92
N THR A 5 1.18 -3.64 14.10
CA THR A 5 0.39 -3.75 15.33
C THR A 5 0.19 -2.38 15.95
N PRO A 6 -0.90 -2.14 16.69
CA PRO A 6 -1.10 -0.87 17.39
C PRO A 6 0.08 -0.44 18.28
N ALA A 7 0.84 -1.40 18.83
CA ALA A 7 2.03 -1.10 19.62
C ALA A 7 3.10 -0.31 18.83
N HIS A 8 3.16 -0.47 17.52
CA HIS A 8 4.09 0.27 16.66
C HIS A 8 3.81 1.77 16.66
N LEU A 9 2.58 2.22 16.91
CA LEU A 9 2.25 3.64 17.06
C LEU A 9 3.03 4.32 18.19
N ALA A 10 3.32 3.58 19.27
CA ALA A 10 4.13 4.10 20.36
C ALA A 10 5.64 3.89 20.13
N LEU A 11 6.01 2.81 19.45
CA LEU A 11 7.40 2.42 19.26
C LEU A 11 8.09 3.24 18.15
N TYR A 12 7.51 3.30 16.97
CA TYR A 12 8.14 3.88 15.79
C TYR A 12 8.51 5.37 15.94
N PRO A 13 7.64 6.23 16.51
CA PRO A 13 8.02 7.65 16.71
C PRO A 13 9.22 7.83 17.63
N ARG A 14 9.42 6.94 18.62
CA ARG A 14 10.59 6.99 19.52
C ARG A 14 11.90 6.74 18.77
N HIS A 15 11.82 6.08 17.62
CA HIS A 15 12.96 5.79 16.75
C HIS A 15 13.02 6.72 15.52
N GLY A 16 12.27 7.84 15.53
CA GLY A 16 12.26 8.81 14.45
C GLY A 16 11.49 8.40 13.21
N ILE A 17 10.71 7.31 13.28
CA ILE A 17 9.86 6.85 12.18
C ILE A 17 8.51 7.58 12.31
N GLY A 18 8.27 8.55 11.45
CA GLY A 18 7.05 9.37 11.47
C GLY A 18 5.97 8.93 10.48
N ALA A 19 6.34 8.08 9.51
CA ALA A 19 5.43 7.59 8.48
C ALA A 19 5.70 6.13 8.14
N ILE A 20 4.65 5.42 7.77
CA ILE A 20 4.70 4.02 7.29
C ILE A 20 3.86 3.87 6.03
N SER A 21 4.11 2.79 5.31
CA SER A 21 3.25 2.33 4.22
C SER A 21 2.56 1.03 4.61
N LEU A 22 1.28 0.90 4.24
CA LEU A 22 0.51 -0.34 4.34
C LEU A 22 -0.36 -0.47 3.10
N TYR A 23 -0.62 -1.69 2.66
CA TYR A 23 -1.51 -1.92 1.52
C TYR A 23 -2.92 -1.42 1.81
N TYR A 24 -3.49 -0.64 0.89
CA TYR A 24 -4.83 -0.09 1.07
C TYR A 24 -5.90 -1.18 1.13
N SER A 25 -5.67 -2.32 0.47
CA SER A 25 -6.57 -3.47 0.47
C SER A 25 -6.70 -4.13 1.84
N ALA A 26 -5.70 -3.93 2.72
CA ALA A 26 -5.76 -4.36 4.10
C ALA A 26 -6.37 -3.31 5.05
N LEU A 27 -6.83 -2.17 4.53
CA LEU A 27 -7.41 -1.06 5.29
C LEU A 27 -8.89 -0.84 4.96
N PRO A 28 -9.78 -0.50 5.92
CA PRO A 28 -9.59 -0.57 7.37
C PRO A 28 -9.64 -2.01 7.86
N PHE A 29 -8.86 -2.30 8.88
CA PHE A 29 -8.77 -3.66 9.42
C PHE A 29 -9.99 -4.02 10.25
N ASN A 30 -10.63 -5.08 9.84
CA ASN A 30 -11.64 -5.74 10.65
C ASN A 30 -11.58 -7.24 10.31
N ALA A 31 -10.88 -8.02 11.13
CA ALA A 31 -10.57 -9.42 10.90
C ALA A 31 -11.78 -10.31 10.59
N PHE A 32 -12.97 -9.88 10.97
CA PHE A 32 -14.17 -10.71 10.89
C PHE A 32 -15.26 -10.14 9.98
N SER A 33 -15.03 -9.02 9.33
CA SER A 33 -16.02 -8.41 8.46
C SER A 33 -15.69 -8.62 6.99
N THR A 34 -16.46 -9.47 6.34
CA THR A 34 -16.47 -9.58 4.87
C THR A 34 -17.11 -8.36 4.19
N PHE A 35 -17.61 -7.41 4.95
CA PHE A 35 -18.30 -6.20 4.50
C PHE A 35 -17.55 -4.92 4.84
N ILE A 36 -16.24 -4.94 4.74
CA ILE A 36 -15.45 -3.73 4.90
C ILE A 36 -15.70 -2.83 3.70
N ALA A 37 -16.23 -1.66 3.93
CA ALA A 37 -16.30 -0.65 2.89
C ALA A 37 -14.86 -0.29 2.48
N PRO A 38 -14.52 -0.40 1.20
CA PRO A 38 -13.19 -0.01 0.75
C PRO A 38 -12.96 1.47 1.06
N LEU A 39 -11.71 1.84 1.36
CA LEU A 39 -11.36 3.24 1.54
C LEU A 39 -11.85 4.07 0.35
N PRO A 40 -12.42 5.25 0.58
CA PRO A 40 -12.72 6.18 -0.50
C PRO A 40 -11.48 6.47 -1.35
N MET A 41 -11.66 6.72 -2.63
CA MET A 41 -10.57 6.95 -3.58
C MET A 41 -9.58 8.03 -3.09
N GLU A 42 -10.09 9.10 -2.51
CA GLU A 42 -9.28 10.16 -1.94
C GLU A 42 -8.36 9.64 -0.82
N GLN A 43 -8.88 8.78 0.05
CA GLN A 43 -8.10 8.21 1.16
C GLN A 43 -7.12 7.13 0.71
N ARG A 44 -7.39 6.42 -0.38
CA ARG A 44 -6.46 5.43 -0.94
C ARG A 44 -5.20 6.06 -1.53
N HIS A 45 -5.28 7.31 -1.94
CA HIS A 45 -4.24 7.99 -2.69
C HIS A 45 -3.75 9.26 -2.00
N ASN A 46 -3.90 9.32 -0.68
CA ASN A 46 -3.42 10.45 0.12
C ASN A 46 -2.94 9.98 1.49
N PRO A 47 -2.11 10.76 2.16
CA PRO A 47 -1.70 10.47 3.53
C PRO A 47 -2.91 10.43 4.47
N LEU A 48 -2.88 9.52 5.42
CA LEU A 48 -3.84 9.41 6.51
C LEU A 48 -3.12 9.53 7.85
N ARG A 49 -3.82 9.98 8.87
CA ARG A 49 -3.35 9.87 10.25
C ARG A 49 -3.80 8.54 10.83
N LEU A 50 -2.87 7.67 11.14
CA LEU A 50 -3.13 6.39 11.80
C LEU A 50 -3.12 6.59 13.31
N VAL A 51 -4.18 6.14 14.00
CA VAL A 51 -4.35 6.29 15.46
C VAL A 51 -4.90 5.01 16.08
N HIS A 52 -4.72 4.89 17.39
CA HIS A 52 -5.36 3.85 18.21
C HIS A 52 -5.99 4.48 19.46
N PRO A 53 -7.18 4.03 19.93
CA PRO A 53 -7.85 4.64 21.08
C PRO A 53 -7.01 4.65 22.35
N ASP A 54 -6.28 3.58 22.60
CA ASP A 54 -5.52 3.37 23.84
C ASP A 54 -4.02 3.68 23.71
N VAL A 55 -3.57 4.11 22.52
CA VAL A 55 -2.15 4.46 22.29
C VAL A 55 -2.08 5.95 21.95
N PRO A 56 -1.48 6.77 22.81
CA PRO A 56 -1.38 8.20 22.57
C PRO A 56 -0.51 8.50 21.34
N GLY A 57 -0.89 9.56 20.63
CA GLY A 57 -0.17 9.99 19.44
C GLY A 57 -0.80 9.49 18.15
N GLY A 58 0.03 9.16 17.20
CA GLY A 58 -0.35 8.69 15.87
C GLY A 58 0.80 8.90 14.91
N MET A 59 0.68 8.32 13.73
CA MET A 59 1.70 8.46 12.69
C MET A 59 1.06 8.65 11.32
N ILE A 60 1.86 9.02 10.35
CA ILE A 60 1.39 9.13 8.97
C ILE A 60 1.35 7.75 8.35
N LEU A 61 0.24 7.44 7.71
CA LEU A 61 0.06 6.27 6.87
C LEU A 61 0.01 6.71 5.41
N LEU A 62 0.82 6.09 4.58
CA LEU A 62 0.77 6.17 3.13
C LEU A 62 0.17 4.87 2.60
N PRO A 63 -1.09 4.88 2.15
CA PRO A 63 -1.69 3.69 1.56
C PRO A 63 -0.95 3.31 0.27
N ALA A 64 -0.56 2.05 0.16
CA ALA A 64 0.11 1.51 -1.02
C ALA A 64 -0.79 0.55 -1.78
N VAL A 65 -0.46 0.32 -3.03
CA VAL A 65 -0.98 -0.74 -3.87
C VAL A 65 0.10 -1.81 -4.04
N ASN A 66 -0.28 -3.06 -4.06
CA ASN A 66 0.64 -4.15 -4.38
C ASN A 66 0.69 -4.41 -5.90
N HIS A 67 1.57 -5.29 -6.33
CA HIS A 67 1.67 -5.63 -7.75
C HIS A 67 0.40 -6.31 -8.30
N GLY A 68 -0.35 -7.05 -7.46
CA GLY A 68 -1.64 -7.63 -7.82
C GLY A 68 -2.67 -6.56 -8.18
N ASP A 69 -2.75 -5.49 -7.37
CA ASP A 69 -3.61 -4.35 -7.67
C ASP A 69 -3.24 -3.70 -9.03
N VAL A 70 -1.94 -3.63 -9.34
CA VAL A 70 -1.46 -3.14 -10.64
C VAL A 70 -1.84 -4.09 -11.77
N ALA A 71 -1.74 -5.40 -11.54
CA ALA A 71 -2.08 -6.43 -12.52
C ALA A 71 -3.57 -6.48 -12.88
N ASP A 72 -4.44 -6.10 -11.95
CA ASP A 72 -5.88 -5.98 -12.19
C ASP A 72 -6.23 -4.91 -13.25
N HIS A 73 -5.30 -4.02 -13.53
CA HIS A 73 -5.45 -3.03 -14.59
C HIS A 73 -4.79 -3.50 -15.88
N LEU A 74 -5.57 -3.69 -16.93
CA LEU A 74 -5.07 -4.05 -18.27
C LEU A 74 -4.07 -3.04 -18.82
N SER A 75 -4.16 -1.77 -18.37
CA SER A 75 -3.26 -0.71 -18.77
C SER A 75 -3.02 0.27 -17.63
N LEU A 76 -1.78 0.34 -17.15
CA LEU A 76 -1.37 1.35 -16.17
C LEU A 76 -1.69 2.77 -16.66
N ARG A 77 -1.48 3.07 -17.93
CA ARG A 77 -1.81 4.39 -18.49
C ARG A 77 -3.31 4.71 -18.42
N ALA A 78 -4.16 3.72 -18.66
CA ALA A 78 -5.61 3.92 -18.55
C ALA A 78 -6.01 4.18 -17.10
N TRP A 79 -5.45 3.42 -16.16
CA TRP A 79 -5.67 3.61 -14.73
C TRP A 79 -5.20 4.99 -14.26
N LEU A 80 -3.97 5.40 -14.59
CA LEU A 80 -3.45 6.73 -14.25
C LEU A 80 -4.31 7.86 -14.84
N ARG A 81 -4.81 7.71 -16.06
CA ARG A 81 -5.78 8.68 -16.64
C ARG A 81 -7.11 8.68 -15.91
N GLN A 82 -7.55 7.54 -15.39
CA GLN A 82 -8.76 7.45 -14.57
C GLN A 82 -8.56 8.19 -13.24
N LEU A 83 -7.45 7.99 -12.57
CA LEU A 83 -7.08 8.73 -11.35
C LEU A 83 -7.00 10.23 -11.62
N HIS A 84 -6.38 10.63 -12.72
CA HIS A 84 -6.32 12.05 -13.10
C HIS A 84 -7.71 12.65 -13.38
N ARG A 85 -8.60 11.92 -14.04
CA ARG A 85 -9.99 12.38 -14.24
C ARG A 85 -10.72 12.52 -12.90
N TYR A 86 -10.52 11.56 -11.99
CA TYR A 86 -11.07 11.64 -10.64
C TYR A 86 -10.55 12.88 -9.91
N GLN A 87 -9.24 13.09 -9.90
CA GLN A 87 -8.60 14.29 -9.32
C GLN A 87 -9.28 15.58 -9.82
N ARG A 88 -9.49 15.69 -11.12
CA ARG A 88 -10.13 16.87 -11.72
C ARG A 88 -11.63 17.02 -11.42
N SER A 89 -12.28 15.96 -10.99
CA SER A 89 -13.69 15.98 -10.57
C SER A 89 -13.89 16.30 -9.10
N MET A 90 -12.82 16.38 -8.32
CA MET A 90 -12.90 16.74 -6.91
C MET A 90 -13.31 18.21 -6.76
N GLU A 91 -14.15 18.48 -5.77
CA GLU A 91 -14.59 19.84 -5.45
C GLU A 91 -13.39 20.74 -5.09
N VAL A 92 -12.46 20.19 -4.33
CA VAL A 92 -11.16 20.80 -4.04
C VAL A 92 -10.08 19.92 -4.64
N PRO A 93 -9.48 20.32 -5.77
CA PRO A 93 -8.43 19.53 -6.42
C PRO A 93 -7.25 19.31 -5.49
N ARG A 94 -6.80 18.07 -5.39
CA ARG A 94 -5.62 17.64 -4.62
C ARG A 94 -4.77 16.71 -5.47
N ASP A 95 -3.49 16.70 -5.21
CA ASP A 95 -2.64 15.68 -5.79
C ASP A 95 -3.00 14.30 -5.21
N LEU A 96 -2.87 13.28 -6.03
CA LEU A 96 -3.07 11.90 -5.63
C LEU A 96 -1.71 11.19 -5.67
N LEU A 97 -1.36 10.51 -4.58
CA LEU A 97 -0.16 9.69 -4.49
C LEU A 97 -0.49 8.26 -4.94
N LEU A 98 0.23 7.77 -5.93
CA LEU A 98 0.25 6.35 -6.24
C LEU A 98 1.57 5.77 -5.71
N LEU A 99 1.49 5.05 -4.62
CA LEU A 99 2.60 4.31 -4.05
C LEU A 99 2.42 2.83 -4.40
N VAL A 100 3.35 2.28 -5.17
CA VAL A 100 3.39 0.86 -5.50
C VAL A 100 4.48 0.22 -4.66
N ASP A 101 4.12 -0.82 -3.94
CA ASP A 101 5.03 -1.58 -3.10
C ASP A 101 5.02 -3.05 -3.55
N SER A 102 6.19 -3.67 -3.61
CA SER A 102 6.36 -5.04 -4.07
C SER A 102 7.68 -5.60 -3.55
N ASP A 103 7.73 -6.90 -3.36
CA ASP A 103 8.96 -7.59 -3.00
C ASP A 103 10.02 -7.45 -4.10
N ALA A 104 11.26 -7.23 -3.71
CA ALA A 104 12.37 -6.99 -4.64
C ALA A 104 12.85 -8.26 -5.34
N ASP A 105 12.49 -9.42 -4.83
CA ASP A 105 12.77 -10.74 -5.40
C ASP A 105 11.62 -11.29 -6.26
N ASP A 106 10.52 -10.53 -6.37
CA ASP A 106 9.38 -10.89 -7.18
C ASP A 106 9.69 -10.75 -8.68
N GLU A 107 9.13 -11.65 -9.48
CA GLU A 107 9.10 -11.60 -10.95
C GLU A 107 8.57 -10.27 -11.51
N PHE A 108 7.82 -9.53 -10.70
CA PHE A 108 7.35 -8.19 -11.00
C PHE A 108 8.49 -7.24 -11.39
N TRP A 109 9.66 -7.33 -10.74
CA TRP A 109 10.80 -6.47 -11.03
C TRP A 109 11.46 -6.78 -12.37
N ALA A 110 11.58 -8.07 -12.69
CA ALA A 110 12.20 -8.54 -13.92
C ALA A 110 11.22 -8.60 -15.10
N GLY A 111 9.93 -8.70 -14.80
CA GLY A 111 8.87 -8.99 -15.76
C GLY A 111 8.80 -10.48 -16.10
N TYR A 112 7.61 -10.89 -16.52
CA TYR A 112 7.40 -12.25 -17.01
C TYR A 112 8.07 -12.38 -18.38
N GLY A 113 8.93 -13.38 -18.56
CA GLY A 113 9.74 -13.60 -19.76
C GLY A 113 8.95 -13.92 -21.06
N TRP A 114 7.64 -13.78 -21.05
CA TRP A 114 6.75 -14.03 -22.18
C TRP A 114 6.47 -12.73 -22.94
N PRO A 115 7.08 -12.50 -24.10
CA PRO A 115 7.00 -11.21 -24.80
C PRO A 115 5.60 -10.73 -25.12
N VAL A 116 4.67 -11.65 -25.38
CA VAL A 116 3.27 -11.30 -25.70
C VAL A 116 2.52 -10.86 -24.44
N VAL A 117 2.67 -11.59 -23.35
CA VAL A 117 2.02 -11.29 -22.07
C VAL A 117 2.54 -9.96 -21.51
N SER A 118 3.86 -9.75 -21.56
CA SER A 118 4.47 -8.50 -21.09
C SER A 118 4.07 -7.27 -21.91
N ARG A 119 3.59 -7.44 -23.15
CA ARG A 119 3.04 -6.33 -23.94
C ARG A 119 1.59 -5.99 -23.59
N LEU A 120 0.84 -6.98 -23.13
CA LEU A 120 -0.60 -6.83 -22.89
C LEU A 120 -0.92 -6.39 -21.47
N LEU A 121 -0.17 -6.90 -20.47
CA LEU A 121 -0.42 -6.61 -19.06
C LEU A 121 0.60 -5.62 -18.50
N ALA A 122 0.13 -4.62 -17.77
CA ALA A 122 0.97 -3.56 -17.20
C ALA A 122 2.07 -4.12 -16.28
N ALA A 123 1.72 -5.06 -15.41
CA ALA A 123 2.65 -5.67 -14.46
C ALA A 123 3.62 -6.67 -15.10
N ALA A 124 3.23 -7.32 -16.18
CA ALA A 124 4.03 -8.38 -16.79
C ALA A 124 5.31 -7.90 -17.49
N GLY A 125 5.49 -6.61 -17.67
CA GLY A 125 6.66 -6.01 -18.28
C GLY A 125 7.77 -5.62 -17.30
N GLY A 126 7.58 -5.84 -16.02
CA GLY A 126 8.48 -5.44 -14.95
C GLY A 126 8.47 -3.95 -14.63
N LEU A 127 9.22 -3.58 -13.60
CA LEU A 127 9.26 -2.22 -13.07
C LEU A 127 9.67 -1.18 -14.12
N ALA A 128 10.71 -1.47 -14.92
CA ALA A 128 11.20 -0.54 -15.95
C ALA A 128 10.08 -0.12 -16.90
N ARG A 129 9.26 -1.08 -17.33
CA ARG A 129 8.14 -0.81 -18.23
C ARG A 129 7.00 -0.03 -17.57
N LEU A 130 6.76 -0.27 -16.29
CA LEU A 130 5.79 0.52 -15.53
C LEU A 130 6.25 1.98 -15.46
N VAL A 131 7.52 2.23 -15.13
CA VAL A 131 8.13 3.56 -15.10
C VAL A 131 8.04 4.23 -16.47
N ASP A 132 8.45 3.55 -17.54
CA ASP A 132 8.38 4.09 -18.91
C ASP A 132 6.93 4.43 -19.34
N SER A 133 5.99 3.58 -18.94
CA SER A 133 4.58 3.79 -19.23
C SER A 133 4.02 5.02 -18.52
N ALA A 134 4.52 5.34 -17.35
CA ALA A 134 4.12 6.47 -16.54
C ALA A 134 4.83 7.77 -16.97
N ALA A 135 6.14 7.70 -17.25
CA ALA A 135 6.99 8.86 -17.50
C ALA A 135 6.52 9.78 -18.65
N GLY A 136 5.78 9.23 -19.62
CA GLY A 136 5.25 10.01 -20.76
C GLY A 136 3.92 10.71 -20.48
N LEU A 137 3.43 10.75 -19.24
CA LEU A 137 2.15 11.37 -18.89
C LEU A 137 2.38 12.77 -18.29
N PRO A 138 1.89 13.85 -18.95
CA PRO A 138 2.21 15.23 -18.56
C PRO A 138 1.63 15.66 -17.20
N PHE A 139 0.66 14.91 -16.68
CA PHE A 139 0.02 15.16 -15.40
C PHE A 139 0.63 14.35 -14.25
N LEU A 140 1.63 13.52 -14.52
CA LEU A 140 2.27 12.65 -13.53
C LEU A 140 3.68 13.17 -13.22
N ARG A 141 4.02 13.15 -11.94
CA ARG A 141 5.35 13.46 -11.45
C ARG A 141 5.83 12.36 -10.51
N PHE A 142 7.05 11.91 -10.68
CA PHE A 142 7.71 11.06 -9.70
C PHE A 142 8.16 11.90 -8.51
N THR A 143 8.01 11.36 -7.31
CA THR A 143 8.39 12.00 -6.07
C THR A 143 8.84 10.95 -5.05
N THR A 144 9.44 11.39 -3.96
CA THR A 144 9.71 10.53 -2.81
C THR A 144 8.63 10.72 -1.74
N PRO A 145 8.36 9.72 -0.88
CA PRO A 145 7.41 9.87 0.23
C PRO A 145 7.69 11.11 1.08
N GLY A 146 8.97 11.34 1.42
CA GLY A 146 9.36 12.50 2.22
C GLY A 146 9.15 13.84 1.51
N GLU A 147 9.35 13.91 0.20
CA GLU A 147 9.05 15.11 -0.59
C GLU A 147 7.55 15.37 -0.66
N TYR A 148 6.78 14.33 -0.90
CA TYR A 148 5.33 14.44 -0.95
C TYR A 148 4.74 14.94 0.37
N LEU A 149 5.15 14.35 1.49
CA LEU A 149 4.67 14.70 2.84
C LEU A 149 5.00 16.13 3.28
N ARG A 150 6.02 16.78 2.70
CA ARG A 150 6.30 18.19 3.00
C ARG A 150 5.22 19.16 2.49
N GLY A 151 4.44 18.75 1.50
CA GLY A 151 3.41 19.60 0.90
C GLY A 151 1.98 19.06 1.04
N HIS A 152 1.80 17.90 1.67
CA HIS A 152 0.51 17.23 1.69
C HIS A 152 0.18 16.72 3.09
N GLU A 153 -0.75 17.40 3.72
CA GLU A 153 -1.29 16.99 5.02
C GLU A 153 -2.23 15.79 4.89
N PRO A 154 -2.38 14.98 5.95
CA PRO A 154 -3.34 13.89 5.97
C PRO A 154 -4.76 14.35 5.64
N VAL A 155 -5.43 13.63 4.74
CA VAL A 155 -6.83 13.94 4.34
C VAL A 155 -7.86 13.34 5.29
N GLY A 156 -7.46 12.51 6.22
CA GLY A 156 -8.36 11.87 7.17
C GLY A 156 -7.60 11.10 8.26
N THR A 157 -8.39 10.49 9.14
CA THR A 157 -7.88 9.66 10.24
C THR A 157 -8.40 8.24 10.08
N LEU A 158 -7.51 7.28 10.24
CA LEU A 158 -7.82 5.86 10.27
C LEU A 158 -7.52 5.32 11.67
N THR A 159 -8.51 4.68 12.28
CA THR A 159 -8.35 4.02 13.58
C THR A 159 -8.01 2.55 13.36
N ILE A 160 -6.82 2.15 13.77
CA ILE A 160 -6.42 0.75 13.81
C ILE A 160 -6.75 0.18 15.19
N ARG A 161 -7.35 -1.00 15.24
CA ARG A 161 -7.74 -1.66 16.50
C ARG A 161 -7.12 -3.04 16.68
N GLN A 162 -6.49 -3.56 15.66
CA GLN A 162 -5.94 -4.90 15.64
C GLN A 162 -4.68 -4.96 14.77
N ASP A 163 -3.98 -6.06 14.85
CA ASP A 163 -2.84 -6.34 14.01
C ASP A 163 -3.25 -6.49 12.54
N THR A 164 -2.30 -6.22 11.67
CA THR A 164 -2.45 -6.40 10.23
C THR A 164 -1.19 -7.02 9.64
N ALA A 165 -1.37 -7.70 8.54
CA ALA A 165 -0.29 -8.19 7.70
C ALA A 165 -0.65 -8.07 6.23
N ASP A 166 0.30 -8.31 5.35
CA ASP A 166 0.14 -8.24 3.92
C ASP A 166 -1.05 -9.08 3.42
N GLY A 167 -2.07 -8.41 2.91
CA GLY A 167 -3.23 -9.03 2.26
C GLY A 167 -4.00 -10.04 3.12
N SER A 168 -3.63 -10.23 4.37
CA SER A 168 -4.18 -11.23 5.26
C SER A 168 -4.99 -10.57 6.35
N PHE A 169 -6.23 -10.99 6.49
CA PHE A 169 -7.16 -10.51 7.52
C PHE A 169 -6.89 -11.10 8.90
N ASP A 170 -6.03 -12.07 8.99
CA ASP A 170 -5.66 -12.77 10.21
C ASP A 170 -4.36 -12.23 10.84
N GLY A 171 -3.81 -11.13 10.31
CA GLY A 171 -2.68 -10.43 10.91
C GLY A 171 -1.48 -11.37 11.14
N TYR A 172 -0.93 -11.33 12.34
CA TYR A 172 0.19 -12.22 12.72
C TYR A 172 -0.17 -13.71 12.70
N ALA A 173 -1.44 -14.09 12.84
CA ALA A 173 -1.87 -15.48 12.83
C ALA A 173 -1.48 -16.18 11.53
N SER A 174 -1.48 -15.47 10.41
CA SER A 174 -1.05 -16.01 9.12
C SER A 174 0.42 -16.45 9.10
N TRP A 175 1.26 -15.82 9.92
CA TRP A 175 2.70 -16.07 10.02
C TRP A 175 3.10 -16.97 11.19
N THR A 176 2.37 -16.92 12.28
CA THR A 176 2.76 -17.60 13.53
C THR A 176 1.91 -18.82 13.85
N GLU A 177 0.62 -18.83 13.51
CA GLU A 177 -0.33 -19.84 13.94
C GLU A 177 -0.57 -20.96 12.92
N LYS A 178 -0.24 -20.76 11.65
CA LYS A 178 -0.31 -21.86 10.67
C LYS A 178 0.67 -22.95 11.06
N TRP A 179 0.21 -24.19 11.02
CA TRP A 179 0.99 -25.35 11.45
C TRP A 179 2.39 -25.41 10.85
N THR A 180 2.54 -25.09 9.58
CA THR A 180 3.84 -25.03 8.91
C THR A 180 4.77 -24.00 9.52
N ASN A 181 4.26 -22.83 9.88
CA ASN A 181 5.04 -21.75 10.46
C ASN A 181 5.42 -22.06 11.91
N GLN A 182 4.49 -22.62 12.70
CA GLN A 182 4.79 -23.08 14.05
C GLN A 182 5.90 -24.14 14.06
N SER A 183 5.90 -25.08 13.12
CA SER A 183 6.93 -26.11 13.04
C SER A 183 8.30 -25.53 12.71
N LEU A 184 8.36 -24.49 11.88
CA LEU A 184 9.60 -23.78 11.57
C LEU A 184 10.12 -23.01 12.78
N TRP A 185 9.27 -22.24 13.45
CA TRP A 185 9.68 -21.50 14.65
C TRP A 185 10.15 -22.42 15.76
N THR A 186 9.43 -23.51 16.04
CA THR A 186 9.84 -24.52 17.03
C THR A 186 11.16 -25.19 16.64
N GLY A 187 11.47 -25.32 15.36
CA GLY A 187 12.74 -25.83 14.87
C GLY A 187 13.93 -24.88 15.10
N ILE A 188 13.67 -23.58 15.05
CA ILE A 188 14.71 -22.54 15.24
C ILE A 188 15.02 -22.34 16.74
N GLU A 189 14.05 -22.52 17.62
CA GLU A 189 14.21 -22.35 19.07
C GLU A 189 14.97 -23.53 19.75
N ARG A 190 15.24 -24.61 19.06
CA ARG A 190 16.00 -25.79 19.55
C ARG A 190 17.45 -25.74 19.11
#